data_59284c90e88bd78c1ede6af54dcdc694
#
_entry.id   59284c90e88bd78c1ede6af54dcdc694
#
_cell.length_a   1.000
_cell.length_b   1.000
_cell.length_c   1.000
_cell.angle_alpha   90.00
_cell.angle_beta   90.00
_cell.angle_gamma   90.00
#
_symmetry.space_group_name_H-M   'P 1'
#
loop_
_entity.id
_entity.type
_entity.pdbx_description
1 polymer ?
#
loop_
_entity_poly.entity_id
_entity_poly.type
_entity_poly.pdbx_seq_one_letter_code
_entity_poly.pdbx_strand_id
1 'polypeptide(L)'
;MMRIALPLIAALALAAPASAQQLDPSNPDDAFRMNTKQFCSLKEGEWAVHYWEGTVYSRVRGEKDRHLLDVAAMSMRQCKPFSDPVKGPGSRSVNREIVFYMEPGTKKVLDTWKNPFTGEDVEVVHVHNDPVNARAPSYARNDDGTPRAEFDDFVMDGYAYSGGGAALLFYDNPLAGDYQDYVGNKYQASEFLTAVMPMADVLDARATRVRDNVFSWGRISRWMPWMKMGGREGLLVHYMGGLRLDSYDQLPQWMKKEVETRFPVYTTPPPVDDTRPNETSWTVFKKHIDEKRAAEAARPKAE
;
A
#
# COMPACT_ATOMS: atom_id res chain seq x y z
N MET A 1 -58.43 -52.81 -30.72
CA MET A 1 -58.30 -51.39 -30.31
C MET A 1 -56.85 -51.17 -29.88
N MET A 2 -56.02 -50.62 -30.73
CA MET A 2 -54.56 -50.40 -30.48
C MET A 2 -54.36 -48.96 -30.08
N ARG A 3 -53.94 -48.71 -28.84
CA ARG A 3 -53.63 -47.35 -28.35
C ARG A 3 -52.19 -47.02 -28.70
N ILE A 4 -52.02 -46.02 -29.57
CA ILE A 4 -50.71 -45.45 -29.90
C ILE A 4 -50.39 -44.41 -28.81
N ALA A 5 -49.28 -44.65 -28.05
CA ALA A 5 -48.73 -43.67 -27.12
C ALA A 5 -47.72 -42.78 -27.86
N LEU A 6 -47.99 -41.49 -27.97
CA LEU A 6 -47.01 -40.49 -28.44
C LEU A 6 -45.97 -40.21 -27.33
N PRO A 7 -44.67 -40.18 -27.70
CA PRO A 7 -43.67 -39.74 -26.74
C PRO A 7 -43.65 -38.21 -26.65
N LEU A 8 -43.74 -37.69 -25.44
CA LEU A 8 -43.57 -36.27 -25.10
C LEU A 8 -42.07 -35.94 -25.15
N ILE A 9 -41.63 -35.23 -26.22
CA ILE A 9 -40.26 -34.72 -26.32
C ILE A 9 -40.20 -33.46 -25.46
N ALA A 10 -39.57 -33.56 -24.26
CA ALA A 10 -39.23 -32.42 -23.45
C ALA A 10 -38.04 -31.67 -24.09
N ALA A 11 -38.30 -30.48 -24.63
CA ALA A 11 -37.25 -29.59 -25.11
C ALA A 11 -36.53 -29.00 -23.92
N LEU A 12 -35.29 -29.50 -23.63
CA LEU A 12 -34.36 -28.82 -22.74
C LEU A 12 -33.93 -27.52 -23.44
N ALA A 13 -34.47 -26.40 -22.98
CA ALA A 13 -33.92 -25.08 -23.30
C ALA A 13 -32.54 -24.94 -22.61
N LEU A 14 -31.47 -25.11 -23.37
CA LEU A 14 -30.12 -24.73 -22.97
C LEU A 14 -30.11 -23.21 -22.77
N ALA A 15 -30.18 -22.77 -21.51
CA ALA A 15 -29.92 -21.39 -21.15
C ALA A 15 -28.49 -21.06 -21.60
N ALA A 16 -28.32 -20.24 -22.61
CA ALA A 16 -27.01 -19.69 -22.98
C ALA A 16 -26.44 -18.99 -21.74
N PRO A 17 -25.19 -19.22 -21.42
CA PRO A 17 -24.55 -18.48 -20.32
C PRO A 17 -24.67 -16.98 -20.65
N ALA A 18 -25.28 -16.21 -19.74
CA ALA A 18 -25.33 -14.76 -19.87
C ALA A 18 -23.88 -14.28 -20.02
N SER A 19 -23.54 -13.69 -21.19
CA SER A 19 -22.22 -13.12 -21.39
C SER A 19 -21.95 -12.15 -20.25
N ALA A 20 -20.83 -12.32 -19.55
CA ALA A 20 -20.44 -11.42 -18.49
C ALA A 20 -20.33 -10.02 -19.10
N GLN A 21 -21.08 -9.06 -18.53
CA GLN A 21 -20.99 -7.67 -18.96
C GLN A 21 -19.56 -7.20 -18.67
N GLN A 22 -18.87 -6.76 -19.72
CA GLN A 22 -17.50 -6.24 -19.60
C GLN A 22 -17.52 -4.72 -19.51
N LEU A 23 -16.58 -4.18 -18.76
CA LEU A 23 -16.27 -2.76 -18.74
C LEU A 23 -15.56 -2.37 -20.03
N ASP A 24 -15.81 -1.15 -20.51
CA ASP A 24 -15.19 -0.57 -21.70
C ASP A 24 -14.01 0.33 -21.30
N PRO A 25 -12.76 -0.05 -21.62
CA PRO A 25 -11.59 0.77 -21.28
C PRO A 25 -11.60 2.19 -21.88
N SER A 26 -12.34 2.41 -22.98
CA SER A 26 -12.47 3.72 -23.61
C SER A 26 -13.49 4.64 -22.93
N ASN A 27 -14.35 4.08 -22.08
CA ASN A 27 -15.33 4.83 -21.30
C ASN A 27 -14.70 5.31 -19.99
N PRO A 28 -14.64 6.62 -19.69
CA PRO A 28 -13.99 7.13 -18.48
C PRO A 28 -14.62 6.64 -17.18
N ASP A 29 -15.93 6.35 -17.14
CA ASP A 29 -16.57 5.78 -15.95
C ASP A 29 -16.14 4.36 -15.70
N ASP A 30 -16.01 3.56 -16.76
CA ASP A 30 -15.53 2.20 -16.68
C ASP A 30 -14.02 2.15 -16.40
N ALA A 31 -13.23 3.00 -17.04
CA ALA A 31 -11.80 3.17 -16.75
C ALA A 31 -11.57 3.51 -15.26
N PHE A 32 -12.36 4.42 -14.70
CA PHE A 32 -12.31 4.75 -13.27
C PHE A 32 -12.61 3.53 -12.38
N ARG A 33 -13.63 2.74 -12.75
CA ARG A 33 -13.98 1.51 -12.02
C ARG A 33 -12.87 0.46 -12.12
N MET A 34 -12.28 0.27 -13.31
CA MET A 34 -11.17 -0.63 -13.55
C MET A 34 -9.96 -0.25 -12.67
N ASN A 35 -9.56 1.02 -12.69
CA ASN A 35 -8.44 1.52 -11.86
C ASN A 35 -8.73 1.39 -10.36
N THR A 36 -9.95 1.69 -9.91
CA THR A 36 -10.31 1.57 -8.49
C THR A 36 -10.24 0.11 -8.01
N LYS A 37 -10.70 -0.85 -8.81
CA LYS A 37 -10.71 -2.28 -8.46
C LYS A 37 -9.31 -2.86 -8.24
N GLN A 38 -8.27 -2.28 -8.83
CA GLN A 38 -6.90 -2.77 -8.71
C GLN A 38 -6.40 -2.71 -7.28
N PHE A 39 -6.63 -1.61 -6.58
CA PHE A 39 -6.06 -1.36 -5.25
C PHE A 39 -7.09 -1.17 -4.15
N CYS A 40 -8.38 -1.18 -4.49
CA CYS A 40 -9.48 -0.98 -3.55
C CYS A 40 -10.69 -1.86 -3.90
N SER A 41 -11.84 -1.58 -3.32
CA SER A 41 -13.11 -2.13 -3.73
C SER A 41 -14.08 -1.02 -4.16
N LEU A 42 -14.92 -1.33 -5.14
CA LEU A 42 -16.07 -0.48 -5.54
C LEU A 42 -17.21 -0.55 -4.53
N LYS A 43 -17.14 -1.47 -3.57
CA LYS A 43 -18.15 -1.68 -2.52
C LYS A 43 -17.66 -1.09 -1.21
N GLU A 44 -18.44 -0.17 -0.65
CA GLU A 44 -18.18 0.39 0.68
C GLU A 44 -18.18 -0.71 1.76
N GLY A 45 -17.23 -0.63 2.68
CA GLY A 45 -17.05 -1.60 3.77
C GLY A 45 -16.33 -2.89 3.36
N GLU A 46 -15.97 -3.05 2.08
CA GLU A 46 -15.10 -4.13 1.63
C GLU A 46 -13.64 -3.66 1.67
N TRP A 47 -12.83 -4.32 2.49
CA TRP A 47 -11.45 -3.94 2.71
C TRP A 47 -10.50 -4.51 1.64
N ALA A 48 -9.44 -3.78 1.36
CA ALA A 48 -8.29 -4.24 0.60
C ALA A 48 -7.11 -4.41 1.56
N VAL A 49 -6.63 -5.63 1.68
CA VAL A 49 -5.45 -5.98 2.47
C VAL A 49 -4.31 -6.26 1.50
N HIS A 50 -3.21 -5.55 1.66
CA HIS A 50 -2.00 -5.79 0.87
C HIS A 50 -0.89 -6.24 1.80
N TYR A 51 -0.15 -7.24 1.36
CA TYR A 51 1.04 -7.74 2.03
C TYR A 51 2.20 -7.72 1.05
N TRP A 52 3.36 -7.25 1.50
CA TRP A 52 4.59 -7.32 0.72
C TRP A 52 5.80 -7.51 1.61
N GLU A 53 6.81 -8.21 1.11
CA GLU A 53 8.08 -8.44 1.79
C GLU A 53 9.26 -8.32 0.85
N GLY A 54 10.44 -8.11 1.40
CA GLY A 54 11.67 -8.00 0.63
C GLY A 54 12.86 -7.56 1.47
N THR A 55 13.76 -6.82 0.84
CA THR A 55 15.08 -6.52 1.36
C THR A 55 15.42 -5.04 1.25
N VAL A 56 16.30 -4.59 2.14
CA VAL A 56 16.87 -3.24 2.14
C VAL A 56 18.39 -3.33 2.05
N TYR A 57 18.93 -2.67 1.05
CA TYR A 57 20.37 -2.56 0.82
C TYR A 57 20.86 -1.13 1.05
N SER A 58 22.09 -1.01 1.51
CA SER A 58 22.80 0.27 1.42
C SER A 58 23.40 0.45 0.05
N ARG A 59 23.44 1.70 -0.43
CA ARG A 59 24.23 2.12 -1.57
C ARG A 59 25.07 3.33 -1.19
N VAL A 60 26.37 3.10 -1.04
CA VAL A 60 27.35 4.13 -0.68
C VAL A 60 28.40 4.20 -1.77
N ARG A 61 28.73 5.42 -2.19
CA ARG A 61 29.71 5.63 -3.28
C ARG A 61 31.06 4.99 -2.92
N GLY A 62 31.54 4.11 -3.79
CA GLY A 62 32.82 3.41 -3.60
C GLY A 62 32.77 2.21 -2.64
N GLU A 63 31.64 1.89 -2.05
CA GLU A 63 31.45 0.69 -1.22
C GLU A 63 30.60 -0.34 -1.96
N LYS A 64 30.76 -1.64 -1.61
CA LYS A 64 29.85 -2.69 -2.04
C LYS A 64 28.52 -2.52 -1.32
N ASP A 65 27.39 -2.66 -2.04
CA ASP A 65 26.06 -2.68 -1.45
C ASP A 65 25.98 -3.77 -0.36
N ARG A 66 25.44 -3.44 0.80
CA ARG A 66 25.25 -4.35 1.93
C ARG A 66 23.77 -4.64 2.12
N HIS A 67 23.42 -5.89 2.30
CA HIS A 67 22.09 -6.29 2.78
C HIS A 67 21.98 -5.90 4.26
N LEU A 68 21.19 -4.87 4.55
CA LEU A 68 21.09 -4.33 5.91
C LEU A 68 19.93 -4.93 6.69
N LEU A 69 18.79 -5.13 6.06
CA LEU A 69 17.55 -5.55 6.70
C LEU A 69 16.70 -6.37 5.73
N ASP A 70 15.95 -7.31 6.25
CA ASP A 70 14.73 -7.77 5.63
C ASP A 70 13.57 -6.89 6.09
N VAL A 71 12.52 -6.80 5.27
CA VAL A 71 11.34 -6.00 5.58
C VAL A 71 10.08 -6.75 5.19
N ALA A 72 9.04 -6.58 5.97
CA ALA A 72 7.70 -6.98 5.57
C ALA A 72 6.69 -5.92 5.98
N ALA A 73 5.70 -5.74 5.15
CA ALA A 73 4.75 -4.66 5.28
C ALA A 73 3.32 -5.14 5.01
N MET A 74 2.37 -4.43 5.58
CA MET A 74 0.96 -4.57 5.23
C MET A 74 0.28 -3.20 5.17
N SER A 75 -0.77 -3.10 4.38
CA SER A 75 -1.70 -1.99 4.43
C SER A 75 -3.15 -2.47 4.52
N MET A 76 -3.93 -1.73 5.27
CA MET A 76 -5.38 -1.91 5.41
C MET A 76 -6.07 -0.72 4.79
N ARG A 77 -6.80 -0.97 3.71
CA ARG A 77 -7.46 0.08 2.91
C ARG A 77 -8.93 -0.19 2.74
N GLN A 78 -9.73 0.87 2.70
CA GLN A 78 -11.10 0.85 2.18
C GLN A 78 -11.38 2.09 1.35
N CYS A 79 -12.36 1.98 0.46
CA CYS A 79 -12.80 3.08 -0.40
C CYS A 79 -14.25 3.44 -0.14
N LYS A 80 -14.53 4.73 -0.10
CA LYS A 80 -15.89 5.27 -0.11
C LYS A 80 -16.24 5.65 -1.54
N PRO A 81 -17.23 4.97 -2.17
CA PRO A 81 -17.72 5.35 -3.49
C PRO A 81 -18.57 6.62 -3.41
N PHE A 82 -18.55 7.39 -4.49
CA PHE A 82 -19.37 8.56 -4.71
C PHE A 82 -20.00 8.51 -6.10
N SER A 83 -21.03 9.31 -6.32
CA SER A 83 -21.59 9.58 -7.62
C SER A 83 -21.87 11.07 -7.75
N ASP A 84 -21.40 11.66 -8.82
CA ASP A 84 -21.57 13.09 -9.12
C ASP A 84 -22.22 13.22 -10.49
N PRO A 85 -23.24 14.07 -10.69
CA PRO A 85 -23.95 14.18 -11.96
C PRO A 85 -23.09 14.68 -13.12
N VAL A 86 -22.00 15.40 -12.87
CA VAL A 86 -21.05 15.91 -13.88
C VAL A 86 -19.80 15.05 -13.95
N LYS A 87 -19.21 14.75 -12.77
CA LYS A 87 -17.91 14.04 -12.67
C LYS A 87 -18.02 12.51 -12.78
N GLY A 88 -19.25 11.97 -12.76
CA GLY A 88 -19.49 10.52 -12.82
C GLY A 88 -19.14 9.80 -11.52
N PRO A 89 -18.75 8.51 -11.60
CA PRO A 89 -18.33 7.75 -10.44
C PRO A 89 -17.05 8.31 -9.86
N GLY A 90 -16.92 8.23 -8.53
CA GLY A 90 -15.77 8.67 -7.79
C GLY A 90 -15.51 7.82 -6.57
N SER A 91 -14.33 7.94 -5.98
CA SER A 91 -14.01 7.32 -4.70
C SER A 91 -12.99 8.11 -3.92
N ARG A 92 -12.99 7.91 -2.59
CA ARG A 92 -11.95 8.36 -1.68
C ARG A 92 -11.42 7.15 -0.93
N SER A 93 -10.11 6.96 -0.93
CA SER A 93 -9.49 5.90 -0.15
C SER A 93 -9.03 6.40 1.21
N VAL A 94 -9.23 5.55 2.22
CA VAL A 94 -8.61 5.66 3.54
C VAL A 94 -7.74 4.44 3.78
N ASN A 95 -6.57 4.65 4.37
CA ASN A 95 -5.55 3.61 4.49
C ASN A 95 -4.70 3.81 5.74
N ARG A 96 -4.17 2.73 6.27
CA ARG A 96 -3.04 2.72 7.21
C ARG A 96 -2.06 1.65 6.81
N GLU A 97 -0.80 1.85 7.13
CA GLU A 97 0.27 0.96 6.74
C GLU A 97 1.27 0.74 7.88
N ILE A 98 1.85 -0.45 7.91
CA ILE A 98 2.90 -0.81 8.84
C ILE A 98 4.01 -1.55 8.10
N VAL A 99 5.28 -1.26 8.47
CA VAL A 99 6.46 -1.96 7.95
C VAL A 99 7.31 -2.40 9.12
N PHE A 100 7.57 -3.68 9.21
CA PHE A 100 8.51 -4.26 10.16
C PHE A 100 9.89 -4.41 9.54
N TYR A 101 10.92 -3.94 10.25
CA TYR A 101 12.32 -4.18 9.93
C TYR A 101 12.78 -5.44 10.65
N MET A 102 13.46 -6.32 9.93
CA MET A 102 13.84 -7.65 10.39
C MET A 102 15.33 -7.91 10.18
N GLU A 103 15.86 -8.83 10.97
CA GLU A 103 17.22 -9.33 10.81
C GLU A 103 17.35 -10.11 9.49
N PRO A 104 18.36 -9.82 8.66
CA PRO A 104 18.54 -10.46 7.36
C PRO A 104 18.52 -11.98 7.41
N GLY A 105 17.66 -12.59 6.59
CA GLY A 105 17.55 -14.05 6.42
C GLY A 105 16.86 -14.79 7.55
N THR A 106 16.42 -14.12 8.63
CA THR A 106 15.85 -14.81 9.80
C THR A 106 14.35 -14.57 10.01
N LYS A 107 13.79 -13.52 9.41
CA LYS A 107 12.44 -13.00 9.65
C LYS A 107 12.17 -12.60 11.12
N LYS A 108 13.22 -12.38 11.91
CA LYS A 108 13.10 -11.90 13.27
C LYS A 108 12.92 -10.39 13.26
N VAL A 109 11.79 -9.90 13.78
CA VAL A 109 11.53 -8.46 13.97
C VAL A 109 12.55 -7.88 14.95
N LEU A 110 13.14 -6.75 14.59
CA LEU A 110 14.20 -6.10 15.36
C LEU A 110 13.61 -5.01 16.26
N ASP A 111 13.98 -5.02 17.54
CA ASP A 111 13.81 -3.87 18.45
C ASP A 111 15.08 -3.02 18.52
N THR A 112 16.23 -3.63 18.26
CA THR A 112 17.55 -2.98 18.23
C THR A 112 18.31 -3.46 17.00
N TRP A 113 19.05 -2.55 16.36
CA TRP A 113 19.86 -2.85 15.19
C TRP A 113 21.31 -2.41 15.45
N LYS A 114 22.25 -3.32 15.23
CA LYS A 114 23.69 -3.03 15.24
C LYS A 114 24.04 -2.29 13.96
N ASN A 115 24.27 -0.99 14.05
CA ASN A 115 24.63 -0.17 12.89
C ASN A 115 26.02 -0.60 12.35
N PRO A 116 26.13 -1.17 11.15
CA PRO A 116 27.39 -1.65 10.61
C PRO A 116 28.34 -0.55 10.16
N PHE A 117 27.92 0.70 10.20
CA PHE A 117 28.71 1.87 9.79
C PHE A 117 29.29 2.64 10.97
N THR A 118 28.56 2.70 12.10
CA THR A 118 28.98 3.42 13.31
C THR A 118 29.40 2.47 14.43
N GLY A 119 28.97 1.22 14.38
CA GLY A 119 29.17 0.25 15.45
C GLY A 119 28.24 0.41 16.65
N GLU A 120 27.32 1.37 16.63
CA GLU A 120 26.35 1.62 17.70
C GLU A 120 25.15 0.68 17.62
N ASP A 121 24.59 0.35 18.77
CA ASP A 121 23.26 -0.26 18.84
C ASP A 121 22.22 0.85 18.86
N VAL A 122 21.32 0.82 17.88
CA VAL A 122 20.27 1.81 17.72
C VAL A 122 18.90 1.16 17.85
N GLU A 123 17.96 1.85 18.49
CA GLU A 123 16.57 1.41 18.56
C GLU A 123 15.92 1.48 17.18
N VAL A 124 15.21 0.42 16.80
CA VAL A 124 14.48 0.34 15.54
C VAL A 124 13.10 0.95 15.72
N VAL A 125 12.79 1.95 14.91
CA VAL A 125 11.45 2.51 14.84
C VAL A 125 10.77 2.01 13.56
N HIS A 126 9.82 1.11 13.72
CA HIS A 126 9.03 0.57 12.61
C HIS A 126 8.15 1.64 11.98
N VAL A 127 7.84 1.49 10.69
CA VAL A 127 6.82 2.35 10.07
C VAL A 127 5.46 1.94 10.60
N HIS A 128 4.66 2.90 11.08
CA HIS A 128 3.29 2.69 11.53
C HIS A 128 2.46 3.96 11.27
N ASN A 129 2.24 4.24 9.99
CA ASN A 129 1.54 5.43 9.52
C ASN A 129 0.01 5.24 9.63
N ASP A 130 -0.67 6.07 10.39
CA ASP A 130 -2.12 6.06 10.61
C ASP A 130 -2.70 7.48 10.78
N PRO A 131 -3.35 8.04 9.76
CA PRO A 131 -3.69 7.44 8.48
C PRO A 131 -2.72 7.80 7.34
N VAL A 132 -2.94 7.13 6.17
CA VAL A 132 -2.36 7.49 4.87
C VAL A 132 -3.51 7.62 3.87
N ASN A 133 -4.37 8.61 4.06
CA ASN A 133 -5.61 8.77 3.30
C ASN A 133 -5.41 9.56 2.01
N ALA A 134 -6.25 9.31 1.01
CA ALA A 134 -6.37 10.22 -0.11
C ALA A 134 -6.87 11.59 0.38
N ARG A 135 -6.17 12.67 -0.03
CA ARG A 135 -6.50 14.05 0.42
C ARG A 135 -7.87 14.51 -0.08
N ALA A 136 -8.24 14.09 -1.29
CA ALA A 136 -9.49 14.42 -1.93
C ALA A 136 -10.05 13.19 -2.66
N PRO A 137 -11.36 13.13 -2.92
CA PRO A 137 -11.94 12.14 -3.81
C PRO A 137 -11.36 12.25 -5.22
N SER A 138 -11.20 11.10 -5.89
CA SER A 138 -10.96 11.01 -7.33
C SER A 138 -12.25 10.72 -8.04
N TYR A 139 -12.41 11.19 -9.29
CA TYR A 139 -13.60 11.02 -10.12
C TYR A 139 -13.20 10.61 -11.54
N ALA A 140 -14.16 10.03 -12.27
CA ALA A 140 -13.97 9.65 -13.65
C ALA A 140 -13.76 10.85 -14.58
N ARG A 141 -14.34 12.00 -14.25
CA ARG A 141 -14.26 13.24 -15.04
C ARG A 141 -13.84 14.43 -14.19
N ASN A 142 -13.43 15.49 -14.85
CA ASN A 142 -13.15 16.80 -14.29
C ASN A 142 -14.45 17.55 -13.96
N ASP A 143 -14.34 18.73 -13.35
CA ASP A 143 -15.48 19.58 -12.96
C ASP A 143 -16.27 20.11 -14.18
N ASP A 144 -15.66 20.14 -15.37
CA ASP A 144 -16.28 20.51 -16.64
C ASP A 144 -16.87 19.31 -17.43
N GLY A 145 -16.83 18.10 -16.84
CA GLY A 145 -17.33 16.86 -17.46
C GLY A 145 -16.36 16.20 -18.45
N THR A 146 -15.19 16.79 -18.71
CA THR A 146 -14.20 16.16 -19.59
C THR A 146 -13.60 14.90 -18.96
N PRO A 147 -13.24 13.88 -19.75
CA PRO A 147 -12.59 12.67 -19.25
C PRO A 147 -11.33 12.96 -18.40
N ARG A 148 -11.18 12.26 -17.28
CA ARG A 148 -10.01 12.31 -16.42
C ARG A 148 -9.41 10.93 -16.17
N ALA A 149 -10.27 9.93 -15.96
CA ALA A 149 -9.83 8.56 -15.80
C ALA A 149 -9.59 7.94 -17.17
N GLU A 150 -8.43 7.33 -17.31
CA GLU A 150 -8.00 6.57 -18.47
C GLU A 150 -7.51 5.20 -17.96
N PHE A 151 -7.73 4.17 -18.77
CA PHE A 151 -7.12 2.86 -18.54
C PHE A 151 -5.96 2.72 -19.54
N ASP A 152 -4.75 2.96 -19.05
CA ASP A 152 -3.51 2.99 -19.83
C ASP A 152 -2.53 1.84 -19.47
N ASP A 153 -3.02 0.83 -18.74
CA ASP A 153 -2.24 -0.34 -18.41
C ASP A 153 -1.80 -1.09 -19.67
N PHE A 154 -0.56 -1.53 -19.69
CA PHE A 154 -0.08 -2.42 -20.75
C PHE A 154 -0.71 -3.80 -20.62
N VAL A 155 -1.31 -4.30 -21.70
CA VAL A 155 -1.99 -5.60 -21.70
C VAL A 155 -1.23 -6.59 -22.60
N MET A 156 -0.87 -7.75 -22.04
CA MET A 156 -0.20 -8.84 -22.76
C MET A 156 -0.64 -10.19 -22.17
N ASP A 157 -0.93 -11.15 -23.04
CA ASP A 157 -1.27 -12.54 -22.70
C ASP A 157 -2.38 -12.67 -21.63
N GLY A 158 -3.38 -11.77 -21.67
CA GLY A 158 -4.51 -11.78 -20.74
C GLY A 158 -4.24 -11.17 -19.38
N TYR A 159 -3.09 -10.51 -19.20
CA TYR A 159 -2.73 -9.77 -17.98
C TYR A 159 -2.64 -8.28 -18.27
N ALA A 160 -3.10 -7.48 -17.30
CA ALA A 160 -2.86 -6.05 -17.24
C ALA A 160 -1.62 -5.78 -16.36
N TYR A 161 -0.75 -4.94 -16.87
CA TYR A 161 0.47 -4.47 -16.20
C TYR A 161 0.28 -2.99 -15.89
N SER A 162 -0.17 -2.69 -14.68
CA SER A 162 -0.22 -1.34 -14.16
C SER A 162 1.18 -0.92 -13.75
N GLY A 163 1.89 -0.30 -14.65
CA GLY A 163 3.28 0.05 -14.48
C GLY A 163 3.55 1.48 -14.85
N GLY A 164 4.40 2.14 -14.10
CA GLY A 164 4.83 3.49 -14.39
C GLY A 164 4.48 4.51 -13.33
N GLY A 165 3.85 4.11 -12.24
CA GLY A 165 3.72 4.94 -11.07
C GLY A 165 5.09 5.16 -10.40
N ALA A 166 5.74 6.28 -10.69
CA ALA A 166 6.89 6.76 -9.91
C ALA A 166 6.42 7.90 -9.01
N ALA A 167 6.46 7.69 -7.70
CA ALA A 167 6.28 8.78 -6.74
C ALA A 167 7.66 9.41 -6.45
N LEU A 168 7.91 10.58 -7.02
CA LEU A 168 9.12 11.35 -6.78
C LEU A 168 8.88 12.31 -5.62
N LEU A 169 9.30 11.92 -4.43
CA LEU A 169 9.08 12.66 -3.20
C LEU A 169 10.20 13.68 -3.00
N PHE A 170 9.86 14.95 -2.91
CA PHE A 170 10.77 16.04 -2.56
C PHE A 170 10.01 17.11 -1.78
N TYR A 171 10.25 17.17 -0.47
CA TYR A 171 9.55 18.11 0.41
C TYR A 171 10.38 18.48 1.64
N ASP A 172 9.95 19.50 2.40
CA ASP A 172 10.59 19.87 3.65
C ASP A 172 10.46 18.75 4.66
N ASN A 173 11.60 18.35 5.25
CA ASN A 173 11.62 17.26 6.20
C ASN A 173 10.99 17.74 7.53
N PRO A 174 9.95 17.08 8.06
CA PRO A 174 9.34 17.45 9.33
C PRO A 174 10.29 17.32 10.52
N LEU A 175 11.44 16.64 10.34
CA LEU A 175 12.50 16.53 11.34
C LEU A 175 13.60 17.58 11.18
N ALA A 176 13.46 18.55 10.27
CA ALA A 176 14.40 19.67 10.14
C ALA A 176 14.46 20.51 11.44
N GLY A 177 15.54 21.25 11.63
CA GLY A 177 15.74 22.02 12.85
C GLY A 177 16.34 21.18 13.98
N ASP A 178 15.60 20.92 15.04
CA ASP A 178 16.07 20.19 16.22
C ASP A 178 16.48 18.73 15.99
N TYR A 179 16.13 18.19 14.83
CA TYR A 179 16.41 16.79 14.44
C TYR A 179 17.49 16.67 13.36
N GLN A 180 18.31 17.70 13.13
CA GLN A 180 19.33 17.75 12.08
C GLN A 180 20.35 16.60 12.16
N ASP A 181 20.64 16.10 13.35
CA ASP A 181 21.57 14.97 13.56
C ASP A 181 21.06 13.67 12.92
N TYR A 182 19.75 13.58 12.69
CA TYR A 182 19.13 12.40 12.10
C TYR A 182 18.92 12.53 10.59
N VAL A 183 18.58 13.73 10.12
CA VAL A 183 18.18 13.97 8.72
C VAL A 183 18.52 15.39 8.28
N GLY A 184 18.64 15.58 6.96
CA GLY A 184 18.78 16.91 6.35
C GLY A 184 17.45 17.67 6.26
N ASN A 185 17.52 18.93 5.81
CA ASN A 185 16.36 19.82 5.70
C ASN A 185 15.33 19.40 4.64
N LYS A 186 15.74 18.69 3.59
CA LYS A 186 14.87 18.18 2.52
C LYS A 186 14.83 16.66 2.57
N TYR A 187 13.62 16.13 2.47
CA TYR A 187 13.41 14.73 2.24
C TYR A 187 13.33 14.45 0.74
N GLN A 188 14.06 13.44 0.29
CA GLN A 188 14.06 12.99 -1.09
C GLN A 188 13.98 11.48 -1.13
N ALA A 189 13.00 10.96 -1.87
CA ALA A 189 12.88 9.54 -2.17
C ALA A 189 12.18 9.34 -3.51
N SER A 190 12.42 8.19 -4.12
CA SER A 190 11.71 7.73 -5.31
C SER A 190 11.08 6.38 -5.00
N GLU A 191 9.80 6.24 -5.25
CA GLU A 191 9.06 4.99 -5.11
C GLU A 191 8.56 4.53 -6.48
N PHE A 192 8.63 3.24 -6.73
CA PHE A 192 8.25 2.61 -7.99
C PHE A 192 7.31 1.46 -7.68
N LEU A 193 6.13 1.47 -8.30
CA LEU A 193 5.13 0.44 -8.14
C LEU A 193 4.78 -0.14 -9.51
N THR A 194 4.79 -1.46 -9.61
CA THR A 194 4.26 -2.19 -10.76
C THR A 194 3.34 -3.27 -10.24
N ALA A 195 2.11 -3.34 -10.76
CA ALA A 195 1.16 -4.40 -10.45
C ALA A 195 0.84 -5.23 -11.68
N VAL A 196 0.61 -6.52 -11.50
CA VAL A 196 0.22 -7.46 -12.55
C VAL A 196 -1.01 -8.21 -12.11
N MET A 197 -2.03 -8.25 -12.97
CA MET A 197 -3.32 -8.83 -12.62
C MET A 197 -4.05 -9.40 -13.84
N PRO A 198 -4.95 -10.39 -13.66
CA PRO A 198 -5.74 -10.94 -14.76
C PRO A 198 -6.65 -9.87 -15.38
N MET A 199 -6.53 -9.63 -16.68
CA MET A 199 -7.36 -8.65 -17.39
C MET A 199 -8.85 -9.03 -17.34
N ALA A 200 -9.16 -10.32 -17.26
CA ALA A 200 -10.53 -10.81 -17.11
C ALA A 200 -11.20 -10.26 -15.83
N ASP A 201 -10.48 -10.21 -14.71
CA ASP A 201 -11.00 -9.65 -13.46
C ASP A 201 -11.14 -8.12 -13.54
N VAL A 202 -10.19 -7.47 -14.22
CA VAL A 202 -10.25 -6.02 -14.47
C VAL A 202 -11.49 -5.65 -15.27
N LEU A 203 -11.82 -6.42 -16.32
CA LEU A 203 -12.97 -6.16 -17.20
C LEU A 203 -14.31 -6.61 -16.63
N ASP A 204 -14.38 -7.53 -15.68
CA ASP A 204 -15.67 -8.02 -15.15
C ASP A 204 -16.44 -6.90 -14.44
N ALA A 205 -17.55 -6.44 -15.04
CA ALA A 205 -18.40 -5.39 -14.49
C ALA A 205 -19.08 -5.77 -13.15
N ARG A 206 -19.18 -7.09 -12.85
CA ARG A 206 -19.78 -7.59 -11.60
C ARG A 206 -18.77 -7.67 -10.46
N ALA A 207 -17.48 -7.73 -10.78
CA ALA A 207 -16.43 -7.79 -9.78
C ALA A 207 -16.25 -6.42 -9.12
N THR A 208 -16.31 -6.38 -7.81
CA THR A 208 -16.06 -5.17 -7.01
C THR A 208 -14.57 -4.91 -6.82
N ARG A 209 -13.73 -5.92 -7.03
CA ARG A 209 -12.27 -5.88 -6.86
C ARG A 209 -11.58 -6.83 -7.82
N VAL A 210 -10.32 -6.59 -8.11
CA VAL A 210 -9.41 -7.57 -8.72
C VAL A 210 -8.84 -8.45 -7.60
N ARG A 211 -8.85 -9.77 -7.77
CA ARG A 211 -8.40 -10.74 -6.74
C ARG A 211 -6.90 -10.99 -6.83
N ASP A 212 -6.46 -11.52 -7.94
CA ASP A 212 -5.08 -11.98 -8.12
C ASP A 212 -4.15 -10.82 -8.56
N ASN A 213 -4.07 -9.78 -7.73
CA ASN A 213 -3.19 -8.64 -7.95
C ASN A 213 -1.87 -8.89 -7.22
N VAL A 214 -0.80 -9.13 -7.98
CA VAL A 214 0.58 -9.18 -7.49
C VAL A 214 1.31 -7.91 -7.89
N PHE A 215 2.21 -7.43 -7.03
CA PHE A 215 2.92 -6.19 -7.30
C PHE A 215 4.37 -6.24 -6.82
N SER A 216 5.21 -5.41 -7.43
CA SER A 216 6.52 -5.07 -6.90
C SER A 216 6.53 -3.61 -6.44
N TRP A 217 7.23 -3.36 -5.34
CA TRP A 217 7.47 -2.03 -4.83
C TRP A 217 8.95 -1.83 -4.58
N GLY A 218 9.49 -0.79 -5.18
CA GLY A 218 10.86 -0.38 -4.99
C GLY A 218 10.94 1.02 -4.40
N ARG A 219 11.97 1.29 -3.59
CA ARG A 219 12.20 2.64 -3.06
C ARG A 219 13.69 2.92 -2.99
N ILE A 220 14.06 4.10 -3.44
CA ILE A 220 15.38 4.69 -3.23
C ILE A 220 15.18 5.90 -2.33
N SER A 221 15.83 5.92 -1.17
CA SER A 221 15.66 6.99 -0.20
C SER A 221 16.95 7.27 0.56
N ARG A 222 16.97 8.36 1.30
CA ARG A 222 18.00 8.58 2.32
C ARG A 222 17.85 7.59 3.48
N TRP A 223 18.86 7.56 4.35
CA TRP A 223 18.83 6.75 5.58
C TRP A 223 17.57 7.03 6.40
N MET A 224 17.04 6.00 7.05
CA MET A 224 15.95 6.18 8.00
C MET A 224 16.46 6.93 9.24
N PRO A 225 15.64 7.82 9.84
CA PRO A 225 16.08 8.68 10.95
C PRO A 225 16.64 7.89 12.14
N TRP A 226 16.00 6.77 12.48
CA TRP A 226 16.39 5.92 13.60
C TRP A 226 17.76 5.23 13.41
N MET A 227 18.27 5.15 12.16
CA MET A 227 19.58 4.57 11.88
C MET A 227 20.75 5.44 12.37
N LYS A 228 20.52 6.68 12.76
CA LYS A 228 21.54 7.62 13.30
C LYS A 228 22.77 7.74 12.39
N MET A 229 22.55 7.88 11.11
CA MET A 229 23.64 7.97 10.12
C MET A 229 24.27 9.37 10.04
N GLY A 230 23.69 10.37 10.69
CA GLY A 230 24.16 11.75 10.66
C GLY A 230 24.25 12.28 9.24
N GLY A 231 25.34 12.94 8.90
CA GLY A 231 25.66 13.45 7.57
C GLY A 231 26.29 12.44 6.62
N ARG A 232 26.32 11.13 6.96
CA ARG A 232 26.93 10.11 6.11
C ARG A 232 26.22 10.04 4.76
N GLU A 233 26.98 10.17 3.67
CA GLU A 233 26.47 9.95 2.33
C GLU A 233 26.02 8.51 2.15
N GLY A 234 24.97 8.33 1.34
CA GLY A 234 24.45 7.03 0.97
C GLY A 234 22.92 7.02 0.85
N LEU A 235 22.44 5.93 0.33
CA LEU A 235 21.02 5.69 0.07
C LEU A 235 20.64 4.30 0.58
N LEU A 236 19.35 4.14 0.88
CA LEU A 236 18.69 2.86 1.03
C LEU A 236 18.00 2.50 -0.29
N VAL A 237 18.16 1.25 -0.70
CA VAL A 237 17.45 0.65 -1.82
C VAL A 237 16.56 -0.46 -1.29
N HIS A 238 15.26 -0.24 -1.33
CA HIS A 238 14.25 -1.24 -0.98
C HIS A 238 13.81 -1.96 -2.26
N TYR A 239 13.69 -3.26 -2.17
CA TYR A 239 13.14 -4.10 -3.21
C TYR A 239 12.18 -5.11 -2.59
N MET A 240 10.90 -5.02 -2.92
CA MET A 240 9.85 -5.80 -2.30
C MET A 240 8.86 -6.31 -3.34
N GLY A 241 8.35 -7.51 -3.11
CA GLY A 241 7.24 -8.09 -3.85
C GLY A 241 6.05 -8.34 -2.94
N GLY A 242 4.86 -8.26 -3.47
CA GLY A 242 3.66 -8.40 -2.67
C GLY A 242 2.43 -8.81 -3.47
N LEU A 243 1.35 -8.99 -2.75
CA LEU A 243 0.06 -9.36 -3.30
C LEU A 243 -1.09 -8.78 -2.48
N ARG A 244 -2.23 -8.66 -3.11
CA ARG A 244 -3.49 -8.40 -2.44
C ARG A 244 -4.01 -9.69 -1.83
N LEU A 245 -4.41 -9.63 -0.58
CA LEU A 245 -5.05 -10.73 0.16
C LEU A 245 -6.58 -10.55 0.15
N ASP A 246 -7.30 -11.64 0.32
CA ASP A 246 -8.76 -11.60 0.46
C ASP A 246 -9.21 -11.06 1.82
N SER A 247 -8.40 -11.26 2.86
CA SER A 247 -8.71 -10.80 4.21
C SER A 247 -7.44 -10.66 5.05
N TYR A 248 -7.57 -9.99 6.20
CA TYR A 248 -6.53 -9.89 7.24
C TYR A 248 -6.07 -11.28 7.74
N ASP A 249 -6.96 -12.27 7.77
CA ASP A 249 -6.64 -13.61 8.26
C ASP A 249 -5.62 -14.35 7.41
N GLN A 250 -5.44 -13.97 6.15
CA GLN A 250 -4.45 -14.54 5.24
C GLN A 250 -3.03 -14.00 5.45
N LEU A 251 -2.85 -12.98 6.29
CA LEU A 251 -1.52 -12.51 6.66
C LEU A 251 -0.70 -13.62 7.33
N PRO A 252 0.63 -13.62 7.17
CA PRO A 252 1.52 -14.52 7.89
C PRO A 252 1.27 -14.47 9.41
N GLN A 253 1.23 -15.62 10.07
CA GLN A 253 0.88 -15.73 11.49
C GLN A 253 1.79 -14.87 12.39
N TRP A 254 3.09 -14.79 12.07
CA TRP A 254 4.02 -13.95 12.81
C TRP A 254 3.65 -12.46 12.70
N MET A 255 3.25 -11.99 11.50
CA MET A 255 2.86 -10.59 11.29
C MET A 255 1.56 -10.26 12.03
N LYS A 256 0.57 -11.15 11.98
CA LYS A 256 -0.67 -10.98 12.78
C LYS A 256 -0.34 -10.82 14.26
N LYS A 257 0.53 -11.68 14.80
CA LYS A 257 0.95 -11.61 16.20
C LYS A 257 1.60 -10.29 16.55
N GLU A 258 2.53 -9.79 15.73
CA GLU A 258 3.19 -8.49 15.94
C GLU A 258 2.19 -7.34 15.89
N VAL A 259 1.29 -7.35 14.88
CA VAL A 259 0.25 -6.33 14.73
C VAL A 259 -0.70 -6.33 15.91
N GLU A 260 -1.28 -7.48 16.26
CA GLU A 260 -2.25 -7.60 17.35
C GLU A 260 -1.68 -7.24 18.73
N THR A 261 -0.38 -7.51 18.93
CA THR A 261 0.28 -7.26 20.22
C THR A 261 0.77 -5.81 20.34
N ARG A 262 1.37 -5.26 19.30
CA ARG A 262 2.07 -3.96 19.37
C ARG A 262 1.29 -2.83 18.71
N PHE A 263 0.48 -3.12 17.71
CA PHE A 263 -0.19 -2.14 16.86
C PHE A 263 -1.65 -2.53 16.54
N PRO A 264 -2.51 -2.81 17.53
CA PRO A 264 -3.82 -3.45 17.31
C PRO A 264 -4.77 -2.61 16.43
N VAL A 265 -4.56 -1.30 16.32
CA VAL A 265 -5.37 -0.45 15.42
C VAL A 265 -5.21 -0.83 13.94
N TYR A 266 -4.11 -1.50 13.57
CA TYR A 266 -3.83 -1.93 12.19
C TYR A 266 -4.54 -3.24 11.79
N THR A 267 -5.36 -3.82 12.65
CA THR A 267 -6.21 -4.97 12.29
C THR A 267 -7.41 -4.58 11.42
N THR A 268 -7.71 -3.28 11.31
CA THR A 268 -8.79 -2.71 10.50
C THR A 268 -8.30 -1.49 9.73
N PRO A 269 -8.93 -1.10 8.61
CA PRO A 269 -8.64 0.20 7.98
C PRO A 269 -9.12 1.37 8.85
N PRO A 270 -8.69 2.61 8.59
CA PRO A 270 -9.29 3.79 9.20
C PRO A 270 -10.79 3.87 8.91
N PRO A 271 -11.59 4.59 9.72
CA PRO A 271 -12.98 4.89 9.36
C PRO A 271 -13.08 5.49 7.96
N VAL A 272 -14.14 5.13 7.21
CA VAL A 272 -14.29 5.52 5.80
C VAL A 272 -14.40 7.04 5.59
N ASP A 273 -14.75 7.77 6.63
CA ASP A 273 -14.85 9.24 6.68
C ASP A 273 -13.68 9.90 7.42
N ASP A 274 -12.61 9.16 7.68
CA ASP A 274 -11.42 9.69 8.36
C ASP A 274 -10.83 10.88 7.62
N THR A 275 -10.68 12.00 8.32
CA THR A 275 -10.13 13.26 7.83
C THR A 275 -8.86 13.70 8.57
N ARG A 276 -8.33 12.84 9.45
CA ARG A 276 -7.07 13.13 10.15
C ARG A 276 -5.95 13.44 9.16
N PRO A 277 -5.01 14.32 9.53
CA PRO A 277 -3.80 14.54 8.73
C PRO A 277 -3.01 13.24 8.54
N ASN A 278 -2.48 13.04 7.34
CA ASN A 278 -1.65 11.88 7.06
C ASN A 278 -0.37 11.89 7.90
N GLU A 279 0.00 10.71 8.35
CA GLU A 279 1.29 10.45 8.94
C GLU A 279 2.30 9.99 7.90
N THR A 280 3.55 10.18 8.22
CA THR A 280 4.70 9.66 7.50
C THR A 280 5.67 9.05 8.51
N SER A 281 6.59 8.21 8.06
CA SER A 281 7.67 7.69 8.94
C SER A 281 8.41 8.79 9.69
N TRP A 282 8.49 10.01 9.11
CA TRP A 282 9.15 11.17 9.71
C TRP A 282 8.33 11.81 10.81
N THR A 283 7.03 11.96 10.61
CA THR A 283 6.12 12.51 11.64
C THR A 283 5.99 11.55 12.82
N VAL A 284 5.95 10.25 12.55
CA VAL A 284 5.93 9.21 13.57
C VAL A 284 7.24 9.21 14.38
N PHE A 285 8.38 9.27 13.70
CA PHE A 285 9.68 9.35 14.39
C PHE A 285 9.82 10.62 15.24
N LYS A 286 9.31 11.75 14.73
CA LYS A 286 9.27 12.99 15.51
C LYS A 286 8.51 12.81 16.82
N LYS A 287 7.30 12.25 16.77
CA LYS A 287 6.52 11.95 17.98
C LYS A 287 7.30 11.06 18.95
N HIS A 288 7.91 9.99 18.46
CA HIS A 288 8.71 9.08 19.27
C HIS A 288 9.88 9.80 20.00
N ILE A 289 10.61 10.69 19.31
CA ILE A 289 11.67 11.47 19.91
C ILE A 289 11.13 12.47 20.93
N ASP A 290 10.04 13.17 20.65
CA ASP A 290 9.42 14.14 21.55
C ASP A 290 8.94 13.46 22.84
N GLU A 291 8.33 12.28 22.74
CA GLU A 291 7.90 11.46 23.88
C GLU A 291 9.09 11.03 24.75
N LYS A 292 10.19 10.58 24.15
CA LYS A 292 11.42 10.24 24.87
C LYS A 292 11.98 11.44 25.63
N ARG A 293 12.11 12.58 24.99
CA ARG A 293 12.61 13.81 25.61
C ARG A 293 11.73 14.24 26.79
N ALA A 294 10.41 14.14 26.64
CA ALA A 294 9.46 14.43 27.71
C ALA A 294 9.61 13.46 28.90
N ALA A 295 9.75 12.17 28.62
CA ALA A 295 9.97 11.15 29.66
C ALA A 295 11.31 11.35 30.40
N GLU A 296 12.37 11.72 29.70
CA GLU A 296 13.66 12.03 30.30
C GLU A 296 13.59 13.28 31.19
N ALA A 297 12.93 14.33 30.72
CA ALA A 297 12.75 15.56 31.50
C ALA A 297 11.92 15.37 32.78
N ALA A 298 10.99 14.40 32.76
CA ALA A 298 10.15 14.07 33.91
C ALA A 298 10.83 13.18 34.96
N ARG A 299 12.02 12.62 34.68
CA ARG A 299 12.77 11.82 35.65
C ARG A 299 13.30 12.72 36.77
N PRO A 300 13.14 12.34 38.07
CA PRO A 300 13.78 13.03 39.16
C PRO A 300 15.28 13.10 38.91
N LYS A 301 15.87 14.27 39.07
CA LYS A 301 17.35 14.38 39.09
C LYS A 301 17.83 13.54 40.25
N ALA A 302 18.66 12.54 39.96
CA ALA A 302 19.35 11.80 41.01
C ALA A 302 20.22 12.81 41.80
N GLU A 303 19.91 12.96 43.07
CA GLU A 303 20.72 13.76 44.02
C GLU A 303 22.09 13.12 44.24
#